data_086f3a0e6a67771911d058b76f9cde69
#
_entry.id   086f3a0e6a67771911d058b76f9cde69
#
_cell.length_a   1.000
_cell.length_b   1.000
_cell.length_c   1.000
_cell.angle_alpha   90.00
_cell.angle_beta   90.00
_cell.angle_gamma   90.00
#
_symmetry.space_group_name_H-M   'P 1'
#
loop_
_entity.id
_entity.type
_entity.pdbx_description
1 polymer ?
#
loop_
_entity_poly.entity_id
_entity_poly.type
_entity_poly.pdbx_seq_one_letter_code
_entity_poly.pdbx_strand_id
1 'polypeptide(L)'
;MSSTAQPSPPLPAPAQMLGMLNGFLTVQALHVAAVLGLADLLASGPQSVDDLAEATGADRSSLHRLLRMLTGPGVFREEPDGRFAVTALGATLQSDGPDSVREWALFVGAPEMWTVWAGLRDSVMTGQTAFLTVHGAPIWQYLTTRRDLGEVFNGWMTRQSSHHNAALVAAYDFSPFRLVADIGGGQGSTLAAILAAHPPVHGILLDLPQVVAHAPALGEAQLTGRCQVIGGDMLASVPAGADAYLIKRVLMDWADGDATALLRNCAAAMAEQGKVIVVEMLMPAGNDPSPAKPFDMLMLLNQSGRIRTEAEFRELFTAAGLRLTKIIPTASPNSIVEGVRA
;
A
#
# COMPACT_ATOMS: atom_id res chain seq x y z
N MET A 1 -30.32 -32.13 -11.20
CA MET A 1 -29.08 -32.82 -11.57
C MET A 1 -27.99 -31.77 -11.67
N SER A 2 -27.21 -31.58 -10.62
CA SER A 2 -26.08 -30.61 -10.60
C SER A 2 -24.93 -31.19 -11.39
N SER A 3 -24.63 -30.62 -12.55
CA SER A 3 -23.44 -30.92 -13.32
C SER A 3 -22.23 -30.30 -12.60
N THR A 4 -21.45 -31.12 -11.93
CA THR A 4 -20.12 -30.73 -11.44
C THR A 4 -19.22 -30.59 -12.65
N ALA A 5 -19.00 -29.35 -13.12
CA ALA A 5 -18.03 -29.07 -14.15
C ALA A 5 -16.64 -29.49 -13.62
N GLN A 6 -16.02 -30.45 -14.29
CA GLN A 6 -14.63 -30.83 -14.01
C GLN A 6 -13.72 -29.62 -14.26
N PRO A 7 -12.74 -29.35 -13.38
CA PRO A 7 -11.78 -28.29 -13.62
C PRO A 7 -11.06 -28.55 -14.95
N SER A 8 -10.99 -27.54 -15.79
CA SER A 8 -10.26 -27.60 -17.06
C SER A 8 -8.79 -27.96 -16.80
N PRO A 9 -8.16 -28.79 -17.65
CA PRO A 9 -6.76 -29.13 -17.50
C PRO A 9 -5.89 -27.87 -17.54
N PRO A 10 -4.77 -27.83 -16.79
CA PRO A 10 -3.87 -26.68 -16.79
C PRO A 10 -3.35 -26.40 -18.20
N LEU A 11 -3.21 -25.13 -18.54
CA LEU A 11 -2.65 -24.70 -19.83
C LEU A 11 -1.22 -25.24 -20.00
N PRO A 12 -0.77 -25.56 -21.23
CA PRO A 12 0.63 -25.91 -21.50
C PRO A 12 1.60 -24.80 -21.02
N ALA A 13 2.80 -25.17 -20.56
CA ALA A 13 3.77 -24.24 -20.01
C ALA A 13 4.07 -23.01 -20.90
N PRO A 14 4.21 -23.12 -22.24
CA PRO A 14 4.39 -21.94 -23.10
C PRO A 14 3.19 -20.99 -23.06
N ALA A 15 1.96 -21.51 -22.99
CA ALA A 15 0.76 -20.69 -22.92
C ALA A 15 0.64 -19.97 -21.56
N GLN A 16 1.01 -20.66 -20.46
CA GLN A 16 1.10 -20.00 -19.14
C GLN A 16 2.13 -18.86 -19.15
N MET A 17 3.32 -19.08 -19.70
CA MET A 17 4.37 -18.05 -19.80
C MET A 17 3.90 -16.86 -20.65
N LEU A 18 3.26 -17.10 -21.79
CA LEU A 18 2.68 -16.04 -22.62
C LEU A 18 1.60 -15.23 -21.88
N GLY A 19 0.78 -15.90 -21.07
CA GLY A 19 -0.19 -15.23 -20.20
C GLY A 19 0.48 -14.27 -19.21
N MET A 20 1.56 -14.71 -18.56
CA MET A 20 2.35 -13.86 -17.65
C MET A 20 2.99 -12.67 -18.39
N LEU A 21 3.61 -12.90 -19.54
CA LEU A 21 4.23 -11.85 -20.36
C LEU A 21 3.23 -10.80 -20.82
N ASN A 22 1.98 -11.20 -21.10
CA ASN A 22 0.93 -10.29 -21.53
C ASN A 22 0.20 -9.57 -20.38
N GLY A 23 0.56 -9.85 -19.12
CA GLY A 23 -0.07 -9.23 -17.94
C GLY A 23 0.00 -7.69 -17.95
N PHE A 24 1.04 -7.11 -18.53
CA PHE A 24 1.21 -5.67 -18.65
C PHE A 24 0.07 -4.99 -19.44
N LEU A 25 -0.52 -5.68 -20.43
CA LEU A 25 -1.65 -5.17 -21.20
C LEU A 25 -2.85 -4.90 -20.29
N THR A 26 -3.13 -5.83 -19.37
CA THR A 26 -4.23 -5.70 -18.41
C THR A 26 -4.00 -4.54 -17.45
N VAL A 27 -2.79 -4.37 -16.93
CA VAL A 27 -2.46 -3.27 -16.01
C VAL A 27 -2.70 -1.92 -16.67
N GLN A 28 -2.23 -1.72 -17.91
CA GLN A 28 -2.44 -0.47 -18.64
C GLN A 28 -3.90 -0.24 -19.02
N ALA A 29 -4.62 -1.28 -19.40
CA ALA A 29 -6.05 -1.17 -19.70
C ALA A 29 -6.86 -0.78 -18.43
N LEU A 30 -6.53 -1.35 -17.26
CA LEU A 30 -7.15 -1.00 -15.98
C LEU A 30 -6.83 0.45 -15.59
N HIS A 31 -5.59 0.90 -15.80
CA HIS A 31 -5.21 2.29 -15.58
C HIS A 31 -6.05 3.25 -16.41
N VAL A 32 -6.15 3.01 -17.72
CA VAL A 32 -6.96 3.85 -18.60
C VAL A 32 -8.44 3.83 -18.20
N ALA A 33 -8.99 2.66 -17.84
CA ALA A 33 -10.36 2.56 -17.35
C ALA A 33 -10.57 3.37 -16.06
N ALA A 34 -9.60 3.38 -15.14
CA ALA A 34 -9.64 4.17 -13.91
C ALA A 34 -9.51 5.68 -14.19
N VAL A 35 -8.63 6.08 -15.12
CA VAL A 35 -8.47 7.48 -15.54
C VAL A 35 -9.76 8.03 -16.15
N LEU A 36 -10.41 7.24 -17.04
CA LEU A 36 -11.67 7.62 -17.68
C LEU A 36 -12.89 7.49 -16.76
N GLY A 37 -12.74 6.94 -15.54
CA GLY A 37 -13.85 6.76 -14.60
C GLY A 37 -14.93 5.80 -15.10
N LEU A 38 -14.58 4.81 -15.92
CA LEU A 38 -15.57 3.94 -16.57
C LEU A 38 -16.42 3.14 -15.57
N ALA A 39 -15.84 2.74 -14.44
CA ALA A 39 -16.58 2.03 -13.41
C ALA A 39 -17.63 2.92 -12.71
N ASP A 40 -17.33 4.20 -12.53
CA ASP A 40 -18.27 5.18 -11.96
C ASP A 40 -19.39 5.50 -12.96
N LEU A 41 -19.07 5.70 -14.24
CA LEU A 41 -20.05 5.94 -15.29
C LEU A 41 -21.06 4.78 -15.42
N LEU A 42 -20.59 3.54 -15.22
CA LEU A 42 -21.40 2.33 -15.29
C LEU A 42 -22.09 1.97 -13.96
N ALA A 43 -21.91 2.75 -12.90
CA ALA A 43 -22.47 2.45 -11.57
C ALA A 43 -24.02 2.42 -11.57
N SER A 44 -24.66 3.27 -12.35
CA SER A 44 -26.11 3.38 -12.44
C SER A 44 -26.77 2.39 -13.43
N GLY A 45 -25.97 1.58 -14.12
CA GLY A 45 -26.47 0.56 -15.05
C GLY A 45 -25.70 0.50 -16.37
N PRO A 46 -26.08 -0.43 -17.26
CA PRO A 46 -25.42 -0.62 -18.54
C PRO A 46 -25.54 0.60 -19.45
N GLN A 47 -24.44 0.99 -20.13
CA GLN A 47 -24.41 2.11 -21.07
C GLN A 47 -23.85 1.67 -22.44
N SER A 48 -24.23 2.40 -23.48
CA SER A 48 -23.69 2.19 -24.82
C SER A 48 -22.26 2.74 -24.92
N VAL A 49 -21.49 2.26 -25.90
CA VAL A 49 -20.16 2.81 -26.18
C VAL A 49 -20.24 4.28 -26.61
N ASP A 50 -21.33 4.67 -27.28
CA ASP A 50 -21.55 6.05 -27.73
C ASP A 50 -21.71 6.99 -26.53
N ASP A 51 -22.54 6.62 -25.53
CA ASP A 51 -22.73 7.40 -24.30
C ASP A 51 -21.42 7.52 -23.49
N LEU A 52 -20.68 6.41 -23.38
CA LEU A 52 -19.39 6.40 -22.68
C LEU A 52 -18.33 7.22 -23.41
N ALA A 53 -18.31 7.20 -24.74
CA ALA A 53 -17.38 8.00 -25.56
C ALA A 53 -17.70 9.49 -25.43
N GLU A 54 -18.98 9.87 -25.43
CA GLU A 54 -19.41 11.25 -25.20
C GLU A 54 -19.02 11.72 -23.79
N ALA A 55 -19.27 10.91 -22.75
CA ALA A 55 -18.98 11.25 -21.36
C ALA A 55 -17.47 11.40 -21.09
N THR A 56 -16.62 10.62 -21.77
CA THR A 56 -15.16 10.60 -21.54
C THR A 56 -14.37 11.45 -22.54
N GLY A 57 -14.98 11.84 -23.66
CA GLY A 57 -14.26 12.46 -24.79
C GLY A 57 -13.35 11.50 -25.55
N ALA A 58 -13.47 10.18 -25.33
CA ALA A 58 -12.63 9.17 -25.96
C ALA A 58 -13.10 8.86 -27.39
N ASP A 59 -12.15 8.43 -28.24
CA ASP A 59 -12.52 7.85 -29.54
C ASP A 59 -13.37 6.58 -29.35
N ARG A 60 -14.55 6.57 -29.95
CA ARG A 60 -15.55 5.49 -29.82
C ARG A 60 -14.97 4.11 -30.15
N SER A 61 -14.23 3.99 -31.23
CA SER A 61 -13.68 2.71 -31.71
C SER A 61 -12.61 2.18 -30.74
N SER A 62 -11.75 3.05 -30.27
CA SER A 62 -10.68 2.74 -29.33
C SER A 62 -11.25 2.38 -27.95
N LEU A 63 -12.26 3.12 -27.47
CA LEU A 63 -12.94 2.84 -26.23
C LEU A 63 -13.64 1.48 -26.26
N HIS A 64 -14.33 1.14 -27.37
CA HIS A 64 -14.94 -0.18 -27.54
C HIS A 64 -13.90 -1.32 -27.44
N ARG A 65 -12.71 -1.14 -28.04
CA ARG A 65 -11.63 -2.13 -27.95
C ARG A 65 -11.13 -2.29 -26.51
N LEU A 66 -10.98 -1.20 -25.76
CA LEU A 66 -10.61 -1.22 -24.34
C LEU A 66 -11.65 -1.97 -23.50
N LEU A 67 -12.93 -1.63 -23.66
CA LEU A 67 -14.01 -2.28 -22.92
C LEU A 67 -14.04 -3.78 -23.22
N ARG A 68 -14.00 -4.18 -24.50
CA ARG A 68 -13.95 -5.60 -24.90
C ARG A 68 -12.74 -6.33 -24.34
N MET A 69 -11.56 -5.70 -24.31
CA MET A 69 -10.39 -6.31 -23.71
C MET A 69 -10.64 -6.62 -22.23
N LEU A 70 -11.30 -5.71 -21.51
CA LEU A 70 -11.57 -5.84 -20.08
C LEU A 70 -12.77 -6.75 -19.75
N THR A 71 -13.52 -7.25 -20.74
CA THR A 71 -14.49 -8.32 -20.50
C THR A 71 -13.81 -9.66 -20.27
N GLY A 72 -12.65 -9.91 -20.90
CA GLY A 72 -11.90 -11.16 -20.74
C GLY A 72 -11.54 -11.47 -19.29
N PRO A 73 -10.91 -10.56 -18.53
CA PRO A 73 -10.66 -10.72 -17.10
C PRO A 73 -11.91 -10.50 -16.22
N GLY A 74 -13.07 -10.21 -16.80
CA GLY A 74 -14.33 -10.05 -16.07
C GLY A 74 -14.51 -8.73 -15.34
N VAL A 75 -13.81 -7.67 -15.76
CA VAL A 75 -13.96 -6.31 -15.18
C VAL A 75 -15.24 -5.65 -15.64
N PHE A 76 -15.50 -5.72 -16.93
CA PHE A 76 -16.77 -5.30 -17.53
C PHE A 76 -17.48 -6.50 -18.16
N ARG A 77 -18.74 -6.34 -18.48
CA ARG A 77 -19.57 -7.32 -19.21
C ARG A 77 -20.28 -6.61 -20.35
N GLU A 78 -20.20 -7.18 -21.54
CA GLU A 78 -21.01 -6.78 -22.70
C GLU A 78 -22.36 -7.49 -22.63
N GLU A 79 -23.42 -6.71 -22.66
CA GLU A 79 -24.81 -7.23 -22.66
C GLU A 79 -25.25 -7.65 -24.08
N PRO A 80 -26.31 -8.45 -24.24
CA PRO A 80 -26.77 -8.90 -25.55
C PRO A 80 -27.18 -7.79 -26.52
N ASP A 81 -27.50 -6.61 -25.99
CA ASP A 81 -27.86 -5.42 -26.78
C ASP A 81 -26.64 -4.53 -27.11
N GLY A 82 -25.41 -4.99 -26.78
CA GLY A 82 -24.15 -4.30 -27.07
C GLY A 82 -23.78 -3.19 -26.06
N ARG A 83 -24.54 -3.01 -24.98
CA ARG A 83 -24.19 -2.12 -23.89
C ARG A 83 -23.17 -2.79 -22.96
N PHE A 84 -22.40 -1.99 -22.25
CA PHE A 84 -21.45 -2.47 -21.24
C PHE A 84 -21.97 -2.23 -19.83
N ALA A 85 -21.73 -3.18 -18.95
CA ALA A 85 -22.02 -3.12 -17.53
C ALA A 85 -20.77 -3.36 -16.69
N VAL A 86 -20.69 -2.73 -15.52
CA VAL A 86 -19.68 -3.02 -14.52
C VAL A 86 -20.02 -4.33 -13.80
N THR A 87 -19.02 -5.18 -13.55
CA THR A 87 -19.18 -6.39 -12.73
C THR A 87 -18.84 -6.09 -11.25
N ALA A 88 -19.03 -7.07 -10.35
CA ALA A 88 -18.57 -6.94 -8.98
C ALA A 88 -17.04 -6.70 -8.90
N LEU A 89 -16.24 -7.34 -9.78
CA LEU A 89 -14.80 -7.08 -9.89
C LEU A 89 -14.55 -5.65 -10.39
N GLY A 90 -15.23 -5.22 -11.44
CA GLY A 90 -15.09 -3.87 -12.00
C GLY A 90 -15.51 -2.76 -11.03
N ALA A 91 -16.47 -3.03 -10.16
CA ALA A 91 -16.92 -2.08 -9.12
C ALA A 91 -15.80 -1.70 -8.13
N THR A 92 -14.76 -2.53 -8.01
CA THR A 92 -13.57 -2.16 -7.21
C THR A 92 -12.75 -1.03 -7.84
N LEU A 93 -13.04 -0.59 -9.05
CA LEU A 93 -12.44 0.59 -9.68
C LEU A 93 -13.29 1.88 -9.51
N GLN A 94 -14.40 1.82 -8.79
CA GLN A 94 -15.22 3.01 -8.48
C GLN A 94 -14.50 3.91 -7.47
N SER A 95 -14.72 5.22 -7.58
CA SER A 95 -14.05 6.22 -6.72
C SER A 95 -14.45 6.11 -5.25
N ASP A 96 -15.74 5.85 -4.97
CA ASP A 96 -16.30 5.93 -3.61
C ASP A 96 -16.50 4.56 -2.93
N GLY A 97 -16.10 3.47 -3.59
CA GLY A 97 -16.24 2.12 -3.03
C GLY A 97 -15.33 1.89 -1.81
N PRO A 98 -15.81 1.25 -0.72
CA PRO A 98 -14.97 0.96 0.44
C PRO A 98 -13.78 0.05 0.10
N ASP A 99 -13.97 -0.85 -0.86
CA ASP A 99 -12.96 -1.81 -1.35
C ASP A 99 -12.29 -1.33 -2.65
N SER A 100 -12.31 -0.03 -2.93
CA SER A 100 -11.76 0.50 -4.17
C SER A 100 -10.23 0.32 -4.23
N VAL A 101 -9.78 -0.16 -5.38
CA VAL A 101 -8.36 -0.22 -5.77
C VAL A 101 -8.03 0.79 -6.88
N ARG A 102 -8.94 1.75 -7.11
CA ARG A 102 -8.81 2.74 -8.19
C ARG A 102 -7.54 3.55 -8.08
N GLU A 103 -7.22 4.05 -6.90
CA GLU A 103 -5.99 4.84 -6.68
C GLU A 103 -4.73 4.00 -6.97
N TRP A 104 -4.76 2.69 -6.65
CA TRP A 104 -3.66 1.81 -7.01
C TRP A 104 -3.52 1.65 -8.52
N ALA A 105 -4.63 1.46 -9.24
CA ALA A 105 -4.62 1.37 -10.70
C ALA A 105 -4.13 2.69 -11.34
N LEU A 106 -4.53 3.84 -10.78
CA LEU A 106 -4.05 5.15 -11.22
C LEU A 106 -2.54 5.31 -10.97
N PHE A 107 -2.04 4.88 -9.81
CA PHE A 107 -0.64 5.02 -9.42
C PHE A 107 0.28 4.11 -10.23
N VAL A 108 0.03 2.79 -10.22
CA VAL A 108 0.95 1.83 -10.87
C VAL A 108 0.97 1.92 -12.39
N GLY A 109 -0.14 2.37 -12.99
CA GLY A 109 -0.25 2.58 -14.43
C GLY A 109 0.22 3.94 -14.92
N ALA A 110 0.48 4.90 -14.01
CA ALA A 110 0.95 6.24 -14.36
C ALA A 110 2.26 6.18 -15.16
N PRO A 111 2.44 7.05 -16.15
CA PRO A 111 3.66 7.07 -16.98
C PRO A 111 4.94 7.15 -16.17
N GLU A 112 4.92 7.89 -15.07
CA GLU A 112 6.04 8.04 -14.15
C GLU A 112 6.46 6.71 -13.53
N MET A 113 5.48 5.94 -13.04
CA MET A 113 5.73 4.63 -12.43
C MET A 113 6.06 3.59 -13.48
N TRP A 114 5.41 3.67 -14.65
CA TRP A 114 5.63 2.73 -15.75
C TRP A 114 7.05 2.81 -16.32
N THR A 115 7.58 4.03 -16.46
CA THR A 115 8.93 4.25 -16.98
C THR A 115 10.02 3.63 -16.09
N VAL A 116 9.78 3.56 -14.79
CA VAL A 116 10.72 2.96 -13.82
C VAL A 116 10.93 1.46 -14.08
N TRP A 117 9.88 0.73 -14.53
CA TRP A 117 9.99 -0.70 -14.85
C TRP A 117 10.98 -0.98 -15.99
N ALA A 118 11.17 -0.05 -16.91
CA ALA A 118 12.20 -0.19 -17.95
C ALA A 118 13.62 -0.24 -17.38
N GLY A 119 13.85 0.33 -16.20
CA GLY A 119 15.11 0.29 -15.47
C GLY A 119 15.34 -0.97 -14.61
N LEU A 120 14.41 -1.93 -14.58
CA LEU A 120 14.53 -3.11 -13.71
C LEU A 120 15.83 -3.89 -13.93
N ARG A 121 16.25 -4.08 -15.18
CA ARG A 121 17.51 -4.78 -15.49
C ARG A 121 18.69 -4.10 -14.80
N ASP A 122 18.76 -2.77 -14.89
CA ASP A 122 19.89 -2.01 -14.34
C ASP A 122 19.84 -2.04 -12.79
N SER A 123 18.64 -1.95 -12.20
CA SER A 123 18.49 -2.14 -10.74
C SER A 123 18.98 -3.51 -10.28
N VAL A 124 18.65 -4.59 -10.99
CA VAL A 124 19.11 -5.95 -10.66
C VAL A 124 20.63 -6.06 -10.80
N MET A 125 21.23 -5.40 -11.80
CA MET A 125 22.67 -5.46 -12.04
C MET A 125 23.50 -4.61 -11.07
N THR A 126 22.93 -3.53 -10.54
CA THR A 126 23.69 -2.52 -9.77
C THR A 126 23.25 -2.37 -8.33
N GLY A 127 22.06 -2.84 -7.97
CA GLY A 127 21.41 -2.59 -6.67
C GLY A 127 20.89 -1.15 -6.50
N GLN A 128 20.99 -0.30 -7.54
CA GLN A 128 20.48 1.08 -7.47
C GLN A 128 18.99 1.14 -7.83
N THR A 129 18.26 2.06 -7.23
CA THR A 129 16.84 2.24 -7.54
C THR A 129 16.64 2.87 -8.91
N ALA A 130 15.82 2.25 -9.74
CA ALA A 130 15.50 2.79 -11.06
C ALA A 130 14.77 4.14 -10.95
N PHE A 131 13.93 4.33 -9.92
CA PHE A 131 13.18 5.56 -9.72
C PHE A 131 14.10 6.78 -9.62
N LEU A 132 15.15 6.69 -8.79
CA LEU A 132 16.14 7.78 -8.65
C LEU A 132 16.85 8.06 -9.98
N THR A 133 17.23 7.02 -10.71
CA THR A 133 17.91 7.16 -12.01
C THR A 133 17.02 7.81 -13.07
N VAL A 134 15.73 7.42 -13.11
CA VAL A 134 14.76 7.91 -14.11
C VAL A 134 14.30 9.35 -13.80
N HIS A 135 14.05 9.64 -12.53
CA HIS A 135 13.39 10.90 -12.13
C HIS A 135 14.33 11.91 -11.46
N GLY A 136 15.59 11.54 -11.16
CA GLY A 136 16.58 12.42 -10.55
C GLY A 136 16.34 12.78 -9.09
N ALA A 137 15.33 12.18 -8.45
CA ALA A 137 14.96 12.41 -7.06
C ALA A 137 14.40 11.13 -6.42
N PRO A 138 14.57 10.92 -5.11
CA PRO A 138 13.87 9.86 -4.39
C PRO A 138 12.34 10.00 -4.51
N ILE A 139 11.62 8.87 -4.48
CA ILE A 139 10.16 8.86 -4.70
C ILE A 139 9.41 9.80 -3.75
N TRP A 140 9.78 9.86 -2.47
CA TRP A 140 9.12 10.71 -1.47
C TRP A 140 9.27 12.19 -1.81
N GLN A 141 10.45 12.62 -2.24
CA GLN A 141 10.67 13.98 -2.71
C GLN A 141 9.91 14.25 -4.01
N TYR A 142 9.91 13.30 -4.94
CA TYR A 142 9.20 13.43 -6.21
C TYR A 142 7.69 13.62 -6.00
N LEU A 143 7.06 12.83 -5.11
CA LEU A 143 5.65 12.92 -4.82
C LEU A 143 5.25 14.25 -4.14
N THR A 144 6.18 14.96 -3.49
CA THR A 144 5.90 16.31 -2.98
C THR A 144 5.81 17.36 -4.09
N THR A 145 6.53 17.17 -5.18
CA THR A 145 6.51 18.07 -6.35
C THR A 145 5.37 17.74 -7.32
N ARG A 146 5.07 16.45 -7.49
CA ARG A 146 3.95 15.92 -8.27
C ARG A 146 2.75 15.67 -7.36
N ARG A 147 2.10 16.78 -6.96
CA ARG A 147 0.99 16.74 -5.99
C ARG A 147 -0.15 15.84 -6.41
N ASP A 148 -0.51 15.85 -7.69
CA ASP A 148 -1.53 15.00 -8.29
C ASP A 148 -1.26 13.51 -8.03
N LEU A 149 -0.04 13.04 -8.33
CA LEU A 149 0.38 11.67 -8.09
C LEU A 149 0.54 11.37 -6.59
N GLY A 150 1.00 12.36 -5.81
CA GLY A 150 1.12 12.28 -4.36
C GLY A 150 -0.22 12.09 -3.66
N GLU A 151 -1.27 12.81 -4.10
CA GLU A 151 -2.63 12.67 -3.58
C GLU A 151 -3.21 11.29 -3.89
N VAL A 152 -3.02 10.79 -5.11
CA VAL A 152 -3.41 9.42 -5.49
C VAL A 152 -2.72 8.39 -4.62
N PHE A 153 -1.40 8.53 -4.41
CA PHE A 153 -0.63 7.63 -3.53
C PHE A 153 -1.13 7.67 -2.08
N ASN A 154 -1.31 8.85 -1.51
CA ASN A 154 -1.80 9.03 -0.14
C ASN A 154 -3.22 8.46 0.04
N GLY A 155 -4.10 8.67 -0.94
CA GLY A 155 -5.44 8.09 -0.97
C GLY A 155 -5.39 6.56 -0.92
N TRP A 156 -4.55 5.95 -1.75
CA TRP A 156 -4.33 4.50 -1.73
C TRP A 156 -3.80 4.02 -0.38
N MET A 157 -2.76 4.67 0.16
CA MET A 157 -2.17 4.27 1.44
C MET A 157 -3.17 4.36 2.59
N THR A 158 -4.01 5.39 2.62
CA THR A 158 -5.07 5.54 3.62
C THR A 158 -6.12 4.43 3.50
N ARG A 159 -6.61 4.16 2.28
CA ARG A 159 -7.60 3.12 2.02
C ARG A 159 -7.07 1.72 2.34
N GLN A 160 -5.88 1.39 1.87
CA GLN A 160 -5.25 0.11 2.19
C GLN A 160 -5.00 -0.05 3.70
N SER A 161 -4.60 1.03 4.38
CA SER A 161 -4.41 1.02 5.82
C SER A 161 -5.70 0.71 6.56
N SER A 162 -6.84 1.26 6.14
CA SER A 162 -8.14 1.02 6.78
C SER A 162 -8.50 -0.47 6.80
N HIS A 163 -8.26 -1.21 5.71
CA HIS A 163 -8.47 -2.66 5.66
C HIS A 163 -7.56 -3.43 6.64
N HIS A 164 -6.31 -2.99 6.79
CA HIS A 164 -5.34 -3.67 7.64
C HIS A 164 -5.45 -3.27 9.12
N ASN A 165 -6.04 -2.11 9.43
CA ASN A 165 -6.13 -1.59 10.80
C ASN A 165 -6.98 -2.48 11.70
N ALA A 166 -8.11 -3.00 11.21
CA ALA A 166 -8.95 -3.92 11.96
C ALA A 166 -8.18 -5.21 12.34
N ALA A 167 -7.40 -5.75 11.39
CA ALA A 167 -6.57 -6.93 11.64
C ALA A 167 -5.44 -6.66 12.65
N LEU A 168 -4.84 -5.46 12.61
CA LEU A 168 -3.83 -5.04 13.57
C LEU A 168 -4.40 -4.94 14.99
N VAL A 169 -5.50 -4.20 15.15
CA VAL A 169 -6.15 -3.98 16.46
C VAL A 169 -6.68 -5.29 17.05
N ALA A 170 -7.17 -6.22 16.20
CA ALA A 170 -7.60 -7.54 16.65
C ALA A 170 -6.43 -8.46 17.09
N ALA A 171 -5.24 -8.29 16.48
CA ALA A 171 -4.08 -9.14 16.73
C ALA A 171 -3.18 -8.65 17.86
N TYR A 172 -3.25 -7.37 18.24
CA TYR A 172 -2.35 -6.78 19.23
C TYR A 172 -3.10 -5.88 20.23
N ASP A 173 -2.90 -6.14 21.52
CA ASP A 173 -3.50 -5.36 22.61
C ASP A 173 -2.67 -4.09 22.89
N PHE A 174 -3.23 -2.94 22.55
CA PHE A 174 -2.65 -1.63 22.85
C PHE A 174 -3.09 -1.05 24.20
N SER A 175 -4.01 -1.69 24.92
CA SER A 175 -4.55 -1.16 26.18
C SER A 175 -3.52 -0.95 27.31
N PRO A 176 -2.36 -1.68 27.35
CA PRO A 176 -1.34 -1.43 28.37
C PRO A 176 -0.55 -0.13 28.17
N PHE A 177 -0.63 0.49 27.00
CA PHE A 177 0.11 1.72 26.69
C PHE A 177 -0.72 2.95 27.05
N ARG A 178 -0.08 3.96 27.60
CA ARG A 178 -0.70 5.28 27.81
C ARG A 178 -0.49 6.18 26.59
N LEU A 179 0.67 6.04 25.92
CA LEU A 179 1.06 6.86 24.80
C LEU A 179 1.66 6.01 23.68
N VAL A 180 1.04 6.06 22.50
CA VAL A 180 1.52 5.40 21.27
C VAL A 180 2.00 6.46 20.29
N ALA A 181 3.23 6.38 19.82
CA ALA A 181 3.77 7.21 18.75
C ALA A 181 3.75 6.43 17.43
N ASP A 182 2.99 6.90 16.46
CA ASP A 182 2.89 6.35 15.09
C ASP A 182 3.89 7.10 14.20
N ILE A 183 4.96 6.42 13.81
CA ILE A 183 6.11 6.99 13.14
C ILE A 183 6.03 6.68 11.65
N GLY A 184 5.97 7.71 10.81
CA GLY A 184 5.64 7.56 9.40
C GLY A 184 4.17 7.13 9.21
N GLY A 185 3.28 7.60 10.10
CA GLY A 185 1.89 7.15 10.16
C GLY A 185 0.97 7.73 9.08
N GLY A 186 1.52 8.45 8.09
CA GLY A 186 0.76 9.02 6.99
C GLY A 186 -0.30 10.01 7.48
N GLN A 187 -1.53 9.82 7.03
CA GLN A 187 -2.68 10.63 7.43
C GLN A 187 -3.35 10.15 8.74
N GLY A 188 -2.70 9.28 9.51
CA GLY A 188 -3.09 8.91 10.87
C GLY A 188 -4.21 7.87 10.98
N SER A 189 -4.61 7.19 9.91
CA SER A 189 -5.71 6.22 9.94
C SER A 189 -5.46 5.05 10.89
N THR A 190 -4.21 4.60 11.02
CA THR A 190 -3.82 3.50 11.91
C THR A 190 -3.90 3.94 13.38
N LEU A 191 -3.32 5.10 13.67
CA LEU A 191 -3.38 5.67 15.02
C LEU A 191 -4.84 5.92 15.44
N ALA A 192 -5.66 6.47 14.55
CA ALA A 192 -7.09 6.68 14.80
C ALA A 192 -7.82 5.38 15.17
N ALA A 193 -7.57 4.28 14.45
CA ALA A 193 -8.15 2.98 14.74
C ALA A 193 -7.72 2.44 16.12
N ILE A 194 -6.46 2.59 16.49
CA ILE A 194 -5.95 2.21 17.82
C ILE A 194 -6.61 3.03 18.90
N LEU A 195 -6.68 4.35 18.75
CA LEU A 195 -7.27 5.25 19.75
C LEU A 195 -8.78 5.05 19.89
N ALA A 196 -9.48 4.71 18.82
CA ALA A 196 -10.91 4.37 18.85
C ALA A 196 -11.17 3.07 19.64
N ALA A 197 -10.33 2.06 19.43
CA ALA A 197 -10.46 0.76 20.12
C ALA A 197 -10.02 0.84 21.60
N HIS A 198 -9.14 1.77 21.97
CA HIS A 198 -8.56 1.89 23.30
C HIS A 198 -8.72 3.32 23.85
N PRO A 199 -9.90 3.69 24.42
CA PRO A 199 -10.19 5.06 24.86
C PRO A 199 -9.20 5.69 25.85
N PRO A 200 -8.50 4.95 26.75
CA PRO A 200 -7.50 5.51 27.65
C PRO A 200 -6.18 5.87 26.96
N VAL A 201 -5.92 5.37 25.74
CA VAL A 201 -4.66 5.56 25.03
C VAL A 201 -4.63 6.94 24.38
N HIS A 202 -3.48 7.60 24.48
CA HIS A 202 -3.15 8.83 23.77
C HIS A 202 -2.21 8.53 22.60
N GLY A 203 -2.15 9.42 21.61
CA GLY A 203 -1.35 9.21 20.41
C GLY A 203 -0.48 10.41 20.05
N ILE A 204 0.63 10.11 19.37
CA ILE A 204 1.42 11.09 18.62
C ILE A 204 1.53 10.57 17.19
N LEU A 205 1.16 11.37 16.22
CA LEU A 205 1.42 11.11 14.79
C LEU A 205 2.66 11.89 14.37
N LEU A 206 3.64 11.21 13.80
CA LEU A 206 4.80 11.84 13.14
C LEU A 206 4.85 11.42 11.68
N ASP A 207 4.84 12.38 10.78
CA ASP A 207 5.12 12.21 9.35
C ASP A 207 5.61 13.54 8.75
N LEU A 208 5.94 13.57 7.47
CA LEU A 208 6.35 14.77 6.78
C LEU A 208 5.30 15.88 6.92
N PRO A 209 5.68 17.17 7.07
CA PRO A 209 4.75 18.26 7.33
C PRO A 209 3.58 18.34 6.34
N GLN A 210 3.85 18.11 5.04
CA GLN A 210 2.83 18.14 3.99
C GLN A 210 1.86 16.96 4.04
N VAL A 211 2.27 15.82 4.62
CA VAL A 211 1.44 14.62 4.78
C VAL A 211 0.49 14.80 5.95
N VAL A 212 1.00 15.22 7.11
CA VAL A 212 0.20 15.40 8.34
C VAL A 212 -0.71 16.63 8.29
N ALA A 213 -0.45 17.58 7.39
CA ALA A 213 -1.34 18.72 7.16
C ALA A 213 -2.78 18.28 6.79
N HIS A 214 -2.93 17.04 6.29
CA HIS A 214 -4.19 16.42 5.92
C HIS A 214 -4.35 15.09 6.68
N ALA A 215 -4.68 15.14 7.96
CA ALA A 215 -4.93 13.96 8.81
C ALA A 215 -6.40 13.91 9.29
N PRO A 216 -7.39 13.73 8.39
CA PRO A 216 -8.81 13.87 8.70
C PRO A 216 -9.29 12.86 9.75
N ALA A 217 -8.74 11.66 9.76
CA ALA A 217 -9.14 10.61 10.70
C ALA A 217 -8.90 10.99 12.17
N LEU A 218 -7.94 11.88 12.46
CA LEU A 218 -7.62 12.35 13.81
C LEU A 218 -8.44 13.58 14.24
N GLY A 219 -9.14 14.21 13.29
CA GLY A 219 -10.04 15.33 13.55
C GLY A 219 -11.42 14.96 14.09
N GLU A 220 -11.73 13.66 14.20
CA GLU A 220 -13.00 13.19 14.75
C GLU A 220 -13.15 13.61 16.22
N ALA A 221 -14.37 14.01 16.62
CA ALA A 221 -14.65 14.58 17.95
C ALA A 221 -14.20 13.67 19.10
N GLN A 222 -14.32 12.34 18.93
CA GLN A 222 -13.90 11.35 19.94
C GLN A 222 -12.38 11.23 20.12
N LEU A 223 -11.59 11.71 19.14
CA LEU A 223 -10.12 11.68 19.16
C LEU A 223 -9.52 13.05 19.50
N THR A 224 -10.33 14.11 19.49
CA THR A 224 -9.90 15.47 19.78
C THR A 224 -9.33 15.54 21.21
N GLY A 225 -8.12 16.11 21.33
CA GLY A 225 -7.41 16.24 22.60
C GLY A 225 -6.65 14.97 23.04
N ARG A 226 -6.78 13.84 22.33
CA ARG A 226 -6.04 12.60 22.63
C ARG A 226 -4.88 12.34 21.67
N CYS A 227 -4.74 13.12 20.60
CA CYS A 227 -3.70 12.96 19.63
C CYS A 227 -2.95 14.27 19.38
N GLN A 228 -1.62 14.19 19.40
CA GLN A 228 -0.71 15.24 18.93
C GLN A 228 -0.25 14.90 17.51
N VAL A 229 -0.25 15.89 16.61
CA VAL A 229 0.25 15.75 15.23
C VAL A 229 1.53 16.56 15.09
N ILE A 230 2.60 15.92 14.62
CA ILE A 230 3.93 16.52 14.47
C ILE A 230 4.39 16.32 13.02
N GLY A 231 4.71 17.42 12.34
CA GLY A 231 5.39 17.38 11.05
C GLY A 231 6.90 17.36 11.27
N GLY A 232 7.59 16.32 10.76
CA GLY A 232 9.04 16.19 10.94
C GLY A 232 9.65 15.06 10.13
N ASP A 233 10.97 14.96 10.21
CA ASP A 233 11.74 13.86 9.62
C ASP A 233 12.08 12.83 10.70
N MET A 234 11.51 11.63 10.57
CA MET A 234 11.70 10.52 11.50
C MET A 234 13.14 10.00 11.56
N LEU A 235 13.94 10.20 10.50
CA LEU A 235 15.36 9.84 10.50
C LEU A 235 16.18 10.84 11.31
N ALA A 236 15.75 12.10 11.38
CA ALA A 236 16.41 13.11 12.20
C ALA A 236 16.05 12.93 13.69
N SER A 237 14.77 12.76 14.03
CA SER A 237 14.32 12.55 15.41
C SER A 237 12.90 12.02 15.48
N VAL A 238 12.56 11.37 16.60
CA VAL A 238 11.20 10.93 16.92
C VAL A 238 10.74 11.52 18.26
N PRO A 239 9.44 11.69 18.50
CA PRO A 239 8.92 12.19 19.78
C PRO A 239 9.35 11.32 20.95
N ALA A 240 9.73 11.91 22.07
CA ALA A 240 10.22 11.19 23.24
C ALA A 240 9.09 10.77 24.19
N GLY A 241 9.32 9.70 24.96
CA GLY A 241 8.51 9.32 26.11
C GLY A 241 7.29 8.45 25.82
N ALA A 242 7.10 7.99 24.57
CA ALA A 242 6.03 7.06 24.27
C ALA A 242 6.30 5.65 24.83
N ASP A 243 5.22 4.99 25.24
CA ASP A 243 5.26 3.60 25.71
C ASP A 243 5.36 2.60 24.56
N ALA A 244 4.87 3.00 23.35
CA ALA A 244 4.98 2.21 22.14
C ALA A 244 5.31 3.10 20.94
N TYR A 245 6.25 2.67 20.12
CA TYR A 245 6.59 3.25 18.82
C TYR A 245 6.10 2.32 17.72
N LEU A 246 5.02 2.71 17.09
CA LEU A 246 4.44 1.98 15.97
C LEU A 246 5.11 2.45 14.68
N ILE A 247 5.57 1.50 13.88
CA ILE A 247 6.18 1.73 12.57
C ILE A 247 5.50 0.78 11.59
N LYS A 248 4.55 1.31 10.79
CA LYS A 248 3.74 0.46 9.91
C LYS A 248 4.07 0.73 8.45
N ARG A 249 4.67 -0.27 7.78
CA ARG A 249 5.04 -0.22 6.36
C ARG A 249 5.95 0.97 6.02
N VAL A 250 6.96 1.16 6.84
CA VAL A 250 7.95 2.24 6.74
C VAL A 250 9.37 1.68 6.63
N LEU A 251 9.74 0.68 7.44
CA LEU A 251 11.12 0.15 7.38
C LEU A 251 11.43 -0.52 6.05
N MET A 252 10.41 -1.06 5.38
CA MET A 252 10.54 -1.66 4.05
C MET A 252 10.97 -0.66 2.97
N ASP A 253 10.79 0.63 3.21
CA ASP A 253 11.14 1.70 2.26
C ASP A 253 12.61 2.11 2.34
N TRP A 254 13.33 1.70 3.41
CA TRP A 254 14.66 2.16 3.75
C TRP A 254 15.70 1.05 3.70
N ALA A 255 16.91 1.40 3.25
CA ALA A 255 18.08 0.54 3.38
C ALA A 255 18.36 0.23 4.85
N ASP A 256 19.08 -0.87 5.12
CA ASP A 256 19.31 -1.34 6.49
C ASP A 256 20.00 -0.28 7.40
N GLY A 257 20.82 0.60 6.82
CA GLY A 257 21.45 1.71 7.55
C GLY A 257 20.41 2.70 8.11
N ASP A 258 19.52 3.20 7.26
CA ASP A 258 18.49 4.17 7.64
C ASP A 258 17.41 3.52 8.52
N ALA A 259 17.00 2.29 8.19
CA ALA A 259 16.08 1.52 9.01
C ALA A 259 16.63 1.27 10.43
N THR A 260 17.94 0.97 10.54
CA THR A 260 18.61 0.84 11.83
C THR A 260 18.67 2.19 12.58
N ALA A 261 18.94 3.29 11.87
CA ALA A 261 18.97 4.62 12.47
C ALA A 261 17.58 5.00 13.03
N LEU A 262 16.51 4.77 12.28
CA LEU A 262 15.15 4.99 12.76
C LEU A 262 14.83 4.16 14.01
N LEU A 263 15.16 2.87 14.00
CA LEU A 263 14.94 2.00 15.17
C LEU A 263 15.76 2.47 16.38
N ARG A 264 16.99 2.96 16.19
CA ARG A 264 17.82 3.57 17.26
C ARG A 264 17.18 4.83 17.82
N ASN A 265 16.64 5.70 16.96
CA ASN A 265 15.92 6.89 17.39
C ASN A 265 14.72 6.48 18.29
N CYS A 266 13.95 5.49 17.89
CA CYS A 266 12.85 4.98 18.70
C CYS A 266 13.34 4.36 20.01
N ALA A 267 14.39 3.54 19.97
CA ALA A 267 14.99 2.92 21.16
C ALA A 267 15.50 3.96 22.16
N ALA A 268 16.10 5.04 21.68
CA ALA A 268 16.60 6.14 22.55
C ALA A 268 15.45 6.95 23.16
N ALA A 269 14.39 7.18 22.40
CA ALA A 269 13.27 8.05 22.77
C ALA A 269 12.19 7.37 23.64
N MET A 270 12.08 6.02 23.60
CA MET A 270 10.99 5.29 24.29
C MET A 270 11.11 5.36 25.81
N ALA A 271 9.98 5.25 26.49
CA ALA A 271 9.89 5.07 27.94
C ALA A 271 10.70 3.84 28.42
N GLU A 272 10.98 3.72 29.72
CA GLU A 272 11.86 2.67 30.26
C GLU A 272 11.43 1.26 29.89
N GLN A 273 10.14 0.99 29.91
CA GLN A 273 9.53 -0.30 29.51
C GLN A 273 8.87 -0.23 28.12
N GLY A 274 9.29 0.74 27.30
CA GLY A 274 8.73 0.98 26.00
C GLY A 274 8.99 -0.15 25.02
N LYS A 275 8.19 -0.18 23.98
CA LYS A 275 8.27 -1.17 22.90
C LYS A 275 8.36 -0.50 21.52
N VAL A 276 9.04 -1.16 20.61
CA VAL A 276 8.94 -0.89 19.17
C VAL A 276 8.06 -1.97 18.55
N ILE A 277 7.06 -1.54 17.77
CA ILE A 277 6.05 -2.38 17.14
C ILE A 277 6.11 -2.09 15.64
N VAL A 278 6.75 -2.98 14.88
CA VAL A 278 6.82 -2.88 13.42
C VAL A 278 5.69 -3.72 12.82
N VAL A 279 4.97 -3.18 11.85
CA VAL A 279 3.87 -3.87 11.16
C VAL A 279 4.17 -3.90 9.67
N GLU A 280 4.66 -5.03 9.18
CA GLU A 280 5.11 -5.19 7.80
C GLU A 280 4.87 -6.61 7.28
N MET A 281 4.92 -6.76 5.95
CA MET A 281 5.02 -8.08 5.34
C MET A 281 6.37 -8.70 5.69
N LEU A 282 6.37 -10.00 5.96
CA LEU A 282 7.60 -10.77 6.09
C LEU A 282 7.85 -11.56 4.80
N MET A 283 9.11 -11.60 4.36
CA MET A 283 9.52 -12.48 3.27
C MET A 283 9.50 -13.93 3.75
N PRO A 284 8.61 -14.77 3.20
CA PRO A 284 8.57 -16.18 3.59
C PRO A 284 9.74 -16.95 3.00
N ALA A 285 10.13 -18.01 3.69
CA ALA A 285 11.05 -18.99 3.13
C ALA A 285 10.36 -19.83 2.02
N GLY A 286 11.17 -20.38 1.10
CA GLY A 286 10.72 -21.36 0.12
C GLY A 286 9.99 -20.76 -1.09
N ASN A 287 9.23 -21.60 -1.79
CA ASN A 287 8.68 -21.33 -3.12
C ASN A 287 7.19 -20.95 -3.12
N ASP A 288 6.54 -21.02 -1.98
CA ASP A 288 5.11 -20.72 -1.89
C ASP A 288 4.79 -19.31 -2.38
N PRO A 289 3.67 -19.13 -3.09
CA PRO A 289 3.23 -17.81 -3.50
C PRO A 289 3.02 -16.89 -2.28
N SER A 290 3.52 -15.65 -2.38
CA SER A 290 3.33 -14.64 -1.35
C SER A 290 3.30 -13.27 -1.99
N PRO A 291 2.43 -12.35 -1.53
CA PRO A 291 2.44 -10.96 -1.98
C PRO A 291 3.74 -10.22 -1.62
N ALA A 292 4.49 -10.70 -0.64
CA ALA A 292 5.80 -10.14 -0.26
C ALA A 292 6.81 -10.17 -1.41
N LYS A 293 6.82 -11.26 -2.21
CA LYS A 293 7.79 -11.45 -3.29
C LYS A 293 7.70 -10.40 -4.41
N PRO A 294 6.53 -10.14 -5.03
CA PRO A 294 6.41 -9.05 -6.00
C PRO A 294 6.55 -7.66 -5.35
N PHE A 295 6.13 -7.48 -4.10
CA PHE A 295 6.30 -6.21 -3.40
C PHE A 295 7.77 -5.88 -3.16
N ASP A 296 8.62 -6.86 -2.91
CA ASP A 296 10.07 -6.68 -2.77
C ASP A 296 10.71 -6.12 -4.04
N MET A 297 10.22 -6.52 -5.22
CA MET A 297 10.67 -5.93 -6.49
C MET A 297 10.22 -4.48 -6.65
N LEU A 298 9.06 -4.08 -6.08
CA LEU A 298 8.65 -2.67 -6.04
C LEU A 298 9.60 -1.85 -5.15
N MET A 299 10.07 -2.41 -4.03
CA MET A 299 11.06 -1.76 -3.18
C MET A 299 12.38 -1.54 -3.92
N LEU A 300 12.89 -2.57 -4.59
CA LEU A 300 14.11 -2.45 -5.40
C LEU A 300 14.01 -1.34 -6.46
N LEU A 301 12.85 -1.23 -7.11
CA LEU A 301 12.65 -0.25 -8.20
C LEU A 301 12.48 1.17 -7.69
N ASN A 302 11.71 1.36 -6.63
CA ASN A 302 11.22 2.68 -6.22
C ASN A 302 11.96 3.24 -5.01
N GLN A 303 12.55 2.39 -4.18
CA GLN A 303 13.08 2.74 -2.88
C GLN A 303 14.38 1.97 -2.60
N SER A 304 15.13 2.40 -1.59
CA SER A 304 16.37 1.72 -1.21
C SER A 304 16.16 0.53 -0.27
N GLY A 305 14.93 0.27 0.14
CA GLY A 305 14.59 -0.75 1.10
C GLY A 305 14.26 -2.10 0.49
N ARG A 306 13.67 -2.99 1.31
CA ARG A 306 13.31 -4.36 0.94
C ARG A 306 12.31 -4.98 1.91
N ILE A 307 11.63 -6.03 1.46
CA ILE A 307 10.82 -6.87 2.34
C ILE A 307 11.76 -7.85 3.05
N ARG A 308 11.80 -7.77 4.38
CA ARG A 308 12.75 -8.52 5.22
C ARG A 308 12.18 -9.84 5.68
N THR A 309 13.06 -10.83 5.81
CA THR A 309 12.79 -12.10 6.52
C THR A 309 12.79 -11.88 8.03
N GLU A 310 12.31 -12.87 8.80
CA GLU A 310 12.42 -12.85 10.26
C GLU A 310 13.88 -12.71 10.73
N ALA A 311 14.82 -13.42 10.09
CA ALA A 311 16.23 -13.37 10.44
C ALA A 311 16.81 -11.96 10.25
N GLU A 312 16.52 -11.32 9.12
CA GLU A 312 16.94 -9.95 8.83
C GLU A 312 16.33 -8.93 9.81
N PHE A 313 15.07 -9.12 10.24
CA PHE A 313 14.49 -8.30 11.32
C PHE A 313 15.23 -8.48 12.64
N ARG A 314 15.63 -9.70 13.00
CA ARG A 314 16.44 -9.95 14.21
C ARG A 314 17.78 -9.22 14.16
N GLU A 315 18.46 -9.28 13.02
CA GLU A 315 19.71 -8.56 12.79
C GLU A 315 19.53 -7.04 12.90
N LEU A 316 18.51 -6.51 12.24
CA LEU A 316 18.17 -5.08 12.24
C LEU A 316 17.89 -4.55 13.65
N PHE A 317 17.07 -5.28 14.43
CA PHE A 317 16.76 -4.95 15.82
C PHE A 317 17.99 -4.99 16.69
N THR A 318 18.81 -6.04 16.57
CA THR A 318 20.08 -6.17 17.31
C THR A 318 21.02 -5.00 17.00
N ALA A 319 21.17 -4.64 15.73
CA ALA A 319 22.00 -3.51 15.30
C ALA A 319 21.49 -2.16 15.86
N ALA A 320 20.20 -2.07 16.15
CA ALA A 320 19.57 -0.89 16.75
C ALA A 320 19.61 -0.87 18.29
N GLY A 321 20.18 -1.90 18.96
CA GLY A 321 20.16 -2.03 20.42
C GLY A 321 18.79 -2.51 20.95
N LEU A 322 18.04 -3.19 20.11
CA LEU A 322 16.76 -3.78 20.45
C LEU A 322 16.87 -5.32 20.42
N ARG A 323 16.02 -5.98 21.18
CA ARG A 323 15.82 -7.43 21.14
C ARG A 323 14.40 -7.72 20.64
N LEU A 324 14.29 -8.45 19.52
CA LEU A 324 13.03 -8.92 18.98
C LEU A 324 12.41 -9.92 19.97
N THR A 325 11.17 -9.69 20.40
CA THR A 325 10.48 -10.50 21.40
C THR A 325 9.41 -11.40 20.82
N LYS A 326 8.66 -10.89 19.83
CA LYS A 326 7.54 -11.62 19.22
C LYS A 326 7.40 -11.29 17.73
N ILE A 327 6.92 -12.27 16.98
CA ILE A 327 6.32 -12.09 15.66
C ILE A 327 4.91 -12.64 15.73
N ILE A 328 3.92 -11.81 15.40
CA ILE A 328 2.50 -12.14 15.47
C ILE A 328 1.92 -11.98 14.07
N PRO A 329 1.45 -13.07 13.43
CA PRO A 329 0.73 -12.97 12.17
C PRO A 329 -0.61 -12.26 12.37
N THR A 330 -1.07 -11.53 11.36
CA THR A 330 -2.41 -10.92 11.39
C THR A 330 -3.31 -11.52 10.30
N ALA A 331 -4.58 -11.20 10.34
CA ALA A 331 -5.52 -11.55 9.26
C ALA A 331 -5.28 -10.75 7.96
N SER A 332 -4.23 -9.92 7.91
CA SER A 332 -3.78 -9.21 6.71
C SER A 332 -2.44 -9.78 6.23
N PRO A 333 -1.90 -9.35 5.07
CA PRO A 333 -0.57 -9.76 4.64
C PRO A 333 0.58 -9.34 5.57
N ASN A 334 0.33 -8.43 6.53
CA ASN A 334 1.36 -7.95 7.45
C ASN A 334 1.43 -8.82 8.71
N SER A 335 2.62 -8.91 9.28
CA SER A 335 2.88 -9.43 10.63
C SER A 335 3.33 -8.29 11.55
N ILE A 336 3.14 -8.48 12.84
CA ILE A 336 3.61 -7.57 13.88
C ILE A 336 4.93 -8.10 14.42
N VAL A 337 5.97 -7.28 14.38
CA VAL A 337 7.31 -7.57 14.91
C VAL A 337 7.53 -6.68 16.12
N GLU A 338 7.49 -7.26 17.31
CA GLU A 338 7.66 -6.55 18.58
C GLU A 338 9.10 -6.65 19.08
N GLY A 339 9.64 -5.55 19.59
CA GLY A 339 10.92 -5.53 20.27
C GLY A 339 10.97 -4.58 21.45
N VAL A 340 11.94 -4.83 22.32
CA VAL A 340 12.26 -4.05 23.51
C VAL A 340 13.74 -3.68 23.52
N ARG A 341 14.17 -2.76 24.36
CA ARG A 341 15.61 -2.54 24.59
C ARG A 341 16.30 -3.85 24.96
N ALA A 342 17.51 -4.04 24.43
CA ALA A 342 18.33 -5.22 24.69
C ALA A 342 18.89 -5.23 26.14
#